data_ff9632cef00995b3bb98a5cf91c33575
#
_entry.id   ff9632cef00995b3bb98a5cf91c33575
#
_cell.length_a   1.000
_cell.length_b   1.000
_cell.length_c   1.000
_cell.angle_alpha   90.00
_cell.angle_beta   90.00
_cell.angle_gamma   90.00
#
_symmetry.space_group_name_H-M   'P 1'
#
loop_
_entity.id
_entity.type
_entity.pdbx_description
1 polymer ?
#
loop_
_entity_poly.entity_id
_entity_poly.type
_entity_poly.pdbx_seq_one_letter_code
_entity_poly.pdbx_strand_id
1 'polypeptide(L)'
;MENYIVSARKYRPSTFESVVGQRALTTTLKNAIATQKLAHAYLFCGPRGVGKTTCARIFAKTINCMTPTADGEACNQCESCVAFNEQRSYNIHELDAASNNSVDDIRQLVEQVRIPPQIGKYKVYIIDEVHLLSASAFNAFLKTLEEPPRHAIFILATTEKHKILPTILSRCQIYDFNRISVEDTVNHLSYVASKEGISAEPEALNVIAMKADGGMRDALSIFDQVVSFTGGNITYKSVIDNLNVLDYEYYFRLTDCFLANKVSDALLLFNDVLNKGFDGSHFITGLSSHFRDLLVGKDPVTLPLLEVGASIRQRYQEQAQKCPLPFLYKAMKLCNECDLNYRISKNKRLLVELTLIQVAQLTTEGDDVSGGRSPKQTIKPVFSQPAAAQPSQVASDSSVQQAPVHSSPASVTANVTPNRQPQMATTARPVSPSATNTTSSAPLPGAGIPSVAKEERKVPVMKMSSLGVSIKNPQRDQAAQNATVAHVPRVQQPEQDSNFNERDLNYYWQEYAGQLPKEQVAIAKRMQVLRPVLLNNSTTFEIVVDNEIAAKDFTALIPELQDYLRGRLKNSKVVMTVRVSAPTETVRAVGRVEKFQMMSQKNQALMQLKEEFGLELY
;
A
#
# COMPACT_ATOMS: atom_id res chain seq x y z
N MET A 1 -26.05 15.24 31.69
CA MET A 1 -25.40 15.47 30.38
C MET A 1 -25.36 14.12 29.65
N GLU A 2 -26.11 13.97 28.59
CA GLU A 2 -26.02 12.77 27.75
C GLU A 2 -24.63 12.79 27.09
N ASN A 3 -23.87 11.72 27.27
CA ASN A 3 -22.57 11.59 26.64
C ASN A 3 -22.78 11.53 25.11
N TYR A 4 -22.19 12.45 24.37
CA TYR A 4 -22.19 12.42 22.91
C TYR A 4 -21.61 11.10 22.41
N ILE A 5 -22.39 10.36 21.63
CA ILE A 5 -21.98 9.10 21.01
C ILE A 5 -21.81 9.35 19.52
N VAL A 6 -20.62 9.13 18.99
CA VAL A 6 -20.30 9.26 17.56
C VAL A 6 -21.23 8.39 16.71
N SER A 7 -21.75 8.92 15.60
CA SER A 7 -22.73 8.24 14.73
C SER A 7 -22.25 6.87 14.24
N ALA A 8 -20.97 6.72 13.95
CA ALA A 8 -20.37 5.43 13.60
C ALA A 8 -20.55 4.33 14.67
N ARG A 9 -20.77 4.71 15.95
CA ARG A 9 -21.06 3.79 17.05
C ARG A 9 -22.56 3.68 17.31
N LYS A 10 -23.28 4.81 17.29
CA LYS A 10 -24.73 4.90 17.54
C LYS A 10 -25.54 4.11 16.49
N TYR A 11 -25.18 4.25 15.21
CA TYR A 11 -25.83 3.59 14.07
C TYR A 11 -25.13 2.31 13.61
N ARG A 12 -24.31 1.69 14.48
CA ARG A 12 -23.69 0.40 14.17
C ARG A 12 -24.78 -0.67 14.00
N PRO A 13 -24.85 -1.38 12.86
CA PRO A 13 -25.84 -2.43 12.64
C PRO A 13 -25.88 -3.48 13.75
N SER A 14 -27.06 -3.85 14.19
CA SER A 14 -27.31 -4.86 15.22
C SER A 14 -27.94 -6.15 14.68
N THR A 15 -28.42 -6.13 13.43
CA THR A 15 -29.05 -7.23 12.70
C THR A 15 -28.44 -7.36 11.31
N PHE A 16 -28.54 -8.52 10.68
CA PHE A 16 -28.07 -8.70 9.30
C PHE A 16 -28.82 -7.84 8.29
N GLU A 17 -30.10 -7.59 8.52
CA GLU A 17 -30.93 -6.75 7.66
C GLU A 17 -30.45 -5.28 7.65
N SER A 18 -29.98 -4.80 8.80
CA SER A 18 -29.48 -3.42 8.94
C SER A 18 -28.07 -3.22 8.35
N VAL A 19 -27.41 -4.29 7.87
CA VAL A 19 -26.09 -4.17 7.21
C VAL A 19 -26.27 -3.68 5.78
N VAL A 20 -25.73 -2.50 5.50
CA VAL A 20 -25.83 -1.85 4.19
C VAL A 20 -24.82 -2.45 3.19
N GLY A 21 -25.25 -2.65 1.94
CA GLY A 21 -24.38 -2.99 0.81
C GLY A 21 -23.87 -4.43 0.76
N GLN A 22 -24.22 -5.32 1.75
CA GLN A 22 -23.67 -6.69 1.84
C GLN A 22 -24.75 -7.78 1.80
N ARG A 23 -25.84 -7.57 1.06
CA ARG A 23 -27.03 -8.48 1.07
C ARG A 23 -26.70 -9.93 0.74
N ALA A 24 -25.91 -10.19 -0.30
CA ALA A 24 -25.56 -11.55 -0.71
C ALA A 24 -24.81 -12.31 0.40
N LEU A 25 -23.88 -11.62 1.07
CA LEU A 25 -23.07 -12.15 2.15
C LEU A 25 -23.93 -12.44 3.39
N THR A 26 -24.77 -11.47 3.81
CA THR A 26 -25.65 -11.64 4.98
C THR A 26 -26.67 -12.76 4.75
N THR A 27 -27.20 -12.91 3.54
CA THR A 27 -28.08 -14.03 3.17
C THR A 27 -27.35 -15.37 3.28
N THR A 28 -26.12 -15.46 2.81
CA THR A 28 -25.31 -16.68 2.92
C THR A 28 -25.05 -17.06 4.37
N LEU A 29 -24.73 -16.09 5.23
CA LEU A 29 -24.54 -16.33 6.67
C LEU A 29 -25.85 -16.78 7.34
N LYS A 30 -26.99 -16.13 7.03
CA LYS A 30 -28.32 -16.56 7.52
C LYS A 30 -28.62 -18.00 7.11
N ASN A 31 -28.37 -18.39 5.86
CA ASN A 31 -28.59 -19.73 5.38
C ASN A 31 -27.69 -20.76 6.10
N ALA A 32 -26.44 -20.42 6.39
CA ALA A 32 -25.53 -21.28 7.15
C ALA A 32 -26.06 -21.52 8.58
N ILE A 33 -26.63 -20.50 9.22
CA ILE A 33 -27.26 -20.61 10.54
C ILE A 33 -28.54 -21.46 10.46
N ALA A 34 -29.41 -21.21 9.51
CA ALA A 34 -30.70 -21.90 9.35
C ALA A 34 -30.47 -23.41 9.07
N THR A 35 -29.49 -23.75 8.26
CA THR A 35 -29.13 -25.14 7.93
C THR A 35 -28.24 -25.81 8.97
N GLN A 36 -27.81 -25.07 10.01
CA GLN A 36 -26.86 -25.54 11.04
C GLN A 36 -25.53 -26.07 10.47
N LYS A 37 -25.15 -25.62 9.26
CA LYS A 37 -23.88 -25.98 8.62
C LYS A 37 -22.86 -24.88 8.88
N LEU A 38 -22.36 -24.83 10.13
CA LEU A 38 -21.38 -23.85 10.54
C LEU A 38 -19.96 -24.39 10.34
N ALA A 39 -19.10 -23.60 9.71
CA ALA A 39 -17.67 -23.85 9.66
C ALA A 39 -17.00 -23.49 11.00
N HIS A 40 -15.88 -24.13 11.31
CA HIS A 40 -15.13 -23.80 12.52
C HIS A 40 -14.33 -22.51 12.40
N ALA A 41 -13.97 -22.10 11.18
CA ALA A 41 -13.23 -20.89 10.94
C ALA A 41 -13.79 -20.12 9.74
N TYR A 42 -13.97 -18.82 9.93
CA TYR A 42 -14.42 -17.85 8.95
C TYR A 42 -13.34 -16.80 8.75
N LEU A 43 -13.15 -16.35 7.50
CA LEU A 43 -12.25 -15.25 7.19
C LEU A 43 -13.03 -14.17 6.43
N PHE A 44 -13.22 -13.01 7.06
CA PHE A 44 -13.89 -11.84 6.50
C PHE A 44 -12.83 -10.88 5.93
N CYS A 45 -12.78 -10.77 4.61
CA CYS A 45 -11.84 -9.95 3.88
C CYS A 45 -12.52 -8.74 3.28
N GLY A 46 -11.84 -7.60 3.17
CA GLY A 46 -12.36 -6.43 2.45
C GLY A 46 -11.88 -5.11 3.03
N PRO A 47 -12.18 -3.97 2.38
CA PRO A 47 -11.71 -2.66 2.80
C PRO A 47 -12.11 -2.29 4.23
N ARG A 48 -11.48 -1.25 4.76
CA ARG A 48 -11.84 -0.70 6.06
C ARG A 48 -13.27 -0.12 6.03
N GLY A 49 -13.99 -0.19 7.14
CA GLY A 49 -15.27 0.51 7.28
C GLY A 49 -16.48 -0.17 6.63
N VAL A 50 -16.33 -1.29 5.88
CA VAL A 50 -17.41 -1.98 5.14
C VAL A 50 -18.29 -2.91 6.00
N GLY A 51 -18.00 -3.04 7.30
CA GLY A 51 -18.86 -3.79 8.22
C GLY A 51 -18.34 -5.19 8.61
N LYS A 52 -17.09 -5.60 8.32
CA LYS A 52 -16.52 -6.92 8.66
C LYS A 52 -16.72 -7.31 10.12
N THR A 53 -16.17 -6.52 11.04
CA THR A 53 -16.29 -6.76 12.49
C THR A 53 -17.73 -6.66 12.98
N THR A 54 -18.55 -5.81 12.35
CA THR A 54 -19.98 -5.70 12.65
C THR A 54 -20.73 -6.97 12.28
N CYS A 55 -20.53 -7.51 11.06
CA CYS A 55 -21.10 -8.78 10.65
C CYS A 55 -20.61 -9.95 11.52
N ALA A 56 -19.31 -9.95 11.90
CA ALA A 56 -18.76 -10.94 12.82
C ALA A 56 -19.51 -10.94 14.17
N ARG A 57 -19.76 -9.76 14.74
CA ARG A 57 -20.52 -9.60 15.99
C ARG A 57 -21.97 -10.05 15.86
N ILE A 58 -22.65 -9.67 14.78
CA ILE A 58 -24.04 -10.09 14.50
C ILE A 58 -24.11 -11.61 14.36
N PHE A 59 -23.17 -12.20 13.59
CA PHE A 59 -23.09 -13.64 13.39
C PHE A 59 -22.84 -14.39 14.71
N ALA A 60 -21.85 -13.97 15.49
CA ALA A 60 -21.52 -14.54 16.81
C ALA A 60 -22.70 -14.48 17.78
N LYS A 61 -23.41 -13.34 17.81
CA LYS A 61 -24.64 -13.17 18.64
C LYS A 61 -25.75 -14.10 18.17
N THR A 62 -25.97 -14.22 16.88
CA THR A 62 -27.09 -15.01 16.30
C THR A 62 -26.90 -16.50 16.52
N ILE A 63 -25.69 -17.06 16.35
CA ILE A 63 -25.42 -18.48 16.56
C ILE A 63 -25.54 -18.91 18.04
N ASN A 64 -25.33 -17.96 18.96
CA ASN A 64 -25.47 -18.17 20.40
C ASN A 64 -26.85 -17.76 20.95
N CYS A 65 -27.75 -17.28 20.09
CA CYS A 65 -29.10 -16.91 20.49
C CYS A 65 -29.91 -18.14 20.89
N MET A 66 -30.60 -18.09 22.04
CA MET A 66 -31.41 -19.20 22.53
C MET A 66 -32.76 -19.30 21.78
N THR A 67 -33.29 -18.18 21.36
CA THR A 67 -34.59 -18.04 20.69
C THR A 67 -34.45 -17.14 19.46
N PRO A 68 -33.86 -17.66 18.35
CA PRO A 68 -33.73 -16.88 17.12
C PRO A 68 -35.13 -16.56 16.56
N THR A 69 -35.25 -15.42 15.89
CA THR A 69 -36.50 -15.03 15.20
C THR A 69 -36.76 -15.91 13.99
N ALA A 70 -37.98 -15.89 13.44
CA ALA A 70 -38.35 -16.62 12.22
C ALA A 70 -37.44 -16.24 11.03
N ASP A 71 -36.97 -15.00 11.00
CA ASP A 71 -36.09 -14.46 9.96
C ASP A 71 -34.61 -14.83 10.14
N GLY A 72 -34.28 -15.67 11.13
CA GLY A 72 -32.90 -16.10 11.40
C GLY A 72 -32.03 -15.02 12.05
N GLU A 73 -32.62 -14.04 12.72
CA GLU A 73 -31.93 -12.99 13.47
C GLU A 73 -31.87 -13.32 14.97
N ALA A 74 -30.96 -12.67 15.69
CA ALA A 74 -30.89 -12.77 17.14
C ALA A 74 -32.08 -12.06 17.80
N CYS A 75 -32.71 -12.67 18.82
CA CYS A 75 -33.90 -12.12 19.49
C CYS A 75 -33.64 -10.84 20.29
N ASN A 76 -32.40 -10.52 20.65
CA ASN A 76 -31.97 -9.41 21.50
C ASN A 76 -32.56 -9.36 22.92
N GLN A 77 -33.30 -10.38 23.34
CA GLN A 77 -34.02 -10.43 24.63
C GLN A 77 -33.55 -11.60 25.53
N CYS A 78 -32.99 -12.68 24.97
CA CYS A 78 -32.49 -13.78 25.77
C CYS A 78 -31.21 -13.42 26.52
N GLU A 79 -30.90 -14.15 27.57
CA GLU A 79 -29.72 -13.92 28.43
C GLU A 79 -28.42 -13.78 27.64
N SER A 80 -28.19 -14.65 26.67
CA SER A 80 -27.00 -14.59 25.81
C SER A 80 -26.93 -13.30 24.98
N CYS A 81 -28.07 -12.85 24.41
CA CYS A 81 -28.11 -11.62 23.62
C CYS A 81 -27.91 -10.38 24.48
N VAL A 82 -28.53 -10.33 25.67
CA VAL A 82 -28.41 -9.22 26.62
C VAL A 82 -26.97 -9.13 27.13
N ALA A 83 -26.39 -10.25 27.58
CA ALA A 83 -25.01 -10.30 28.03
C ALA A 83 -24.02 -9.82 26.95
N PHE A 84 -24.27 -10.17 25.68
CA PHE A 84 -23.45 -9.68 24.57
C PHE A 84 -23.61 -8.18 24.32
N ASN A 85 -24.84 -7.68 24.31
CA ASN A 85 -25.09 -6.25 24.09
C ASN A 85 -24.46 -5.37 25.18
N GLU A 86 -24.42 -5.87 26.44
CA GLU A 86 -23.80 -5.22 27.59
C GLU A 86 -22.29 -5.51 27.71
N GLN A 87 -21.68 -6.20 26.73
CA GLN A 87 -20.25 -6.57 26.71
C GLN A 87 -19.82 -7.45 27.91
N ARG A 88 -20.72 -8.25 28.44
CA ARG A 88 -20.50 -9.19 29.55
C ARG A 88 -20.53 -10.65 29.13
N SER A 89 -20.46 -10.93 27.83
CA SER A 89 -20.52 -12.29 27.31
C SER A 89 -19.23 -13.06 27.61
N TYR A 90 -19.35 -14.22 28.25
CA TYR A 90 -18.25 -15.15 28.44
C TYR A 90 -17.98 -16.06 27.24
N ASN A 91 -18.87 -16.05 26.25
CA ASN A 91 -18.81 -16.95 25.08
C ASN A 91 -18.31 -16.26 23.81
N ILE A 92 -18.36 -14.93 23.75
CA ILE A 92 -17.92 -14.19 22.58
C ILE A 92 -16.76 -13.28 23.01
N HIS A 93 -15.59 -13.62 22.50
CA HIS A 93 -14.34 -12.89 22.76
C HIS A 93 -13.95 -12.10 21.52
N GLU A 94 -13.70 -10.83 21.68
CA GLU A 94 -13.29 -9.93 20.60
C GLU A 94 -11.86 -9.44 20.90
N LEU A 95 -10.94 -9.69 19.97
CA LEU A 95 -9.52 -9.38 20.07
C LEU A 95 -9.12 -8.55 18.85
N ASP A 96 -8.35 -7.51 19.06
CA ASP A 96 -7.69 -6.76 18.02
C ASP A 96 -6.23 -7.24 17.91
N ALA A 97 -5.85 -7.77 16.75
CA ALA A 97 -4.50 -8.24 16.51
C ALA A 97 -3.44 -7.11 16.48
N ALA A 98 -3.86 -5.85 16.34
CA ALA A 98 -2.92 -4.73 16.46
C ALA A 98 -2.39 -4.61 17.90
N SER A 99 -3.23 -4.89 18.90
CA SER A 99 -2.89 -4.81 20.33
C SER A 99 -2.43 -6.14 20.91
N ASN A 100 -2.83 -7.28 20.32
CA ASN A 100 -2.58 -8.64 20.82
C ASN A 100 -1.90 -9.48 19.73
N ASN A 101 -0.68 -9.12 19.33
CA ASN A 101 0.04 -9.75 18.22
C ASN A 101 1.13 -10.73 18.65
N SER A 102 1.38 -10.87 19.96
CA SER A 102 2.44 -11.72 20.48
C SER A 102 2.07 -13.21 20.43
N VAL A 103 3.08 -14.06 20.49
CA VAL A 103 2.89 -15.52 20.56
C VAL A 103 2.19 -15.91 21.85
N ASP A 104 2.48 -15.22 22.93
CA ASP A 104 1.97 -15.55 24.27
C ASP A 104 0.49 -15.19 24.39
N ASP A 105 0.04 -14.09 23.77
CA ASP A 105 -1.39 -13.74 23.71
C ASP A 105 -2.19 -14.84 22.98
N ILE A 106 -1.67 -15.32 21.86
CA ILE A 106 -2.30 -16.38 21.08
C ILE A 106 -2.26 -17.73 21.81
N ARG A 107 -1.21 -18.04 22.57
CA ARG A 107 -1.16 -19.23 23.43
C ARG A 107 -2.21 -19.19 24.52
N GLN A 108 -2.37 -18.07 25.21
CA GLN A 108 -3.42 -17.88 26.20
C GLN A 108 -4.82 -18.05 25.60
N LEU A 109 -5.04 -17.47 24.39
CA LEU A 109 -6.29 -17.67 23.65
C LEU A 109 -6.53 -19.16 23.37
N VAL A 110 -5.53 -19.89 22.86
CA VAL A 110 -5.62 -21.33 22.57
C VAL A 110 -5.95 -22.16 23.82
N GLU A 111 -5.42 -21.80 24.99
CA GLU A 111 -5.77 -22.44 26.25
C GLU A 111 -7.22 -22.18 26.66
N GLN A 112 -7.70 -20.94 26.50
CA GLN A 112 -9.10 -20.58 26.76
C GLN A 112 -10.08 -21.26 25.81
N VAL A 113 -9.68 -21.52 24.57
CA VAL A 113 -10.51 -22.21 23.58
C VAL A 113 -10.87 -23.63 24.02
N ARG A 114 -10.00 -24.30 24.79
CA ARG A 114 -10.24 -25.68 25.24
C ARG A 114 -11.38 -25.81 26.26
N ILE A 115 -11.72 -24.70 26.92
CA ILE A 115 -12.77 -24.67 27.94
C ILE A 115 -14.13 -24.52 27.24
N PRO A 116 -15.06 -25.47 27.39
CA PRO A 116 -16.38 -25.38 26.77
C PRO A 116 -17.21 -24.23 27.37
N PRO A 117 -18.20 -23.70 26.60
CA PRO A 117 -19.10 -22.66 27.10
C PRO A 117 -19.98 -23.21 28.24
N GLN A 118 -20.23 -22.38 29.25
CA GLN A 118 -21.14 -22.73 30.37
C GLN A 118 -22.61 -22.49 29.98
N ILE A 119 -22.87 -21.44 29.21
CA ILE A 119 -24.19 -21.02 28.74
C ILE A 119 -24.11 -20.83 27.23
N GLY A 120 -25.04 -21.40 26.45
CA GLY A 120 -25.02 -21.30 24.98
C GLY A 120 -24.33 -22.48 24.28
N LYS A 121 -24.27 -22.41 22.95
CA LYS A 121 -23.81 -23.55 22.12
C LYS A 121 -22.34 -23.44 21.72
N TYR A 122 -21.87 -22.24 21.45
CA TYR A 122 -20.57 -22.01 20.83
C TYR A 122 -19.75 -20.96 21.61
N LYS A 123 -18.45 -21.15 21.64
CA LYS A 123 -17.48 -20.17 22.08
C LYS A 123 -16.87 -19.52 20.84
N VAL A 124 -17.08 -18.24 20.67
CA VAL A 124 -16.73 -17.52 19.44
C VAL A 124 -15.57 -16.57 19.70
N TYR A 125 -14.56 -16.64 18.88
CA TYR A 125 -13.39 -15.78 18.92
C TYR A 125 -13.35 -14.91 17.65
N ILE A 126 -13.57 -13.63 17.81
CA ILE A 126 -13.46 -12.63 16.75
C ILE A 126 -12.07 -12.00 16.85
N ILE A 127 -11.25 -12.19 15.81
CA ILE A 127 -9.90 -11.60 15.73
C ILE A 127 -9.90 -10.60 14.59
N ASP A 128 -9.86 -9.31 14.94
CA ASP A 128 -9.83 -8.24 13.95
C ASP A 128 -8.40 -7.91 13.53
N GLU A 129 -8.24 -7.43 12.30
CA GLU A 129 -6.97 -7.11 11.63
C GLU A 129 -5.92 -8.23 11.76
N VAL A 130 -6.37 -9.47 11.59
CA VAL A 130 -5.57 -10.69 11.80
C VAL A 130 -4.24 -10.71 11.04
N HIS A 131 -4.10 -9.94 9.96
CA HIS A 131 -2.84 -9.80 9.21
C HIS A 131 -1.71 -9.13 10.01
N LEU A 132 -2.01 -8.51 11.17
CA LEU A 132 -1.03 -7.90 12.06
C LEU A 132 -0.41 -8.89 13.05
N LEU A 133 -0.92 -10.12 13.13
CA LEU A 133 -0.31 -11.16 13.95
C LEU A 133 1.11 -11.48 13.45
N SER A 134 2.03 -11.71 14.38
CA SER A 134 3.38 -12.18 14.04
C SER A 134 3.35 -13.56 13.38
N ALA A 135 4.35 -13.88 12.55
CA ALA A 135 4.45 -15.19 11.90
C ALA A 135 4.48 -16.34 12.91
N SER A 136 5.10 -16.13 14.08
CA SER A 136 5.16 -17.10 15.16
C SER A 136 3.82 -17.26 15.88
N ALA A 137 3.02 -16.19 16.02
CA ALA A 137 1.66 -16.24 16.54
C ALA A 137 0.73 -17.01 15.59
N PHE A 138 0.83 -16.75 14.28
CA PHE A 138 0.12 -17.54 13.28
C PHE A 138 0.44 -19.04 13.38
N ASN A 139 1.71 -19.42 13.48
CA ASN A 139 2.11 -20.81 13.59
C ASN A 139 1.57 -21.47 14.87
N ALA A 140 1.52 -20.76 16.00
CA ALA A 140 0.92 -21.27 17.23
C ALA A 140 -0.60 -21.49 17.07
N PHE A 141 -1.27 -20.68 16.25
CA PHE A 141 -2.71 -20.75 16.00
C PHE A 141 -3.11 -21.85 14.99
N LEU A 142 -2.21 -22.20 14.05
CA LEU A 142 -2.49 -23.18 12.99
C LEU A 142 -3.00 -24.52 13.53
N LYS A 143 -2.37 -25.05 14.60
CA LYS A 143 -2.79 -26.34 15.20
C LYS A 143 -4.24 -26.30 15.68
N THR A 144 -4.68 -25.18 16.24
CA THR A 144 -6.06 -25.02 16.72
C THR A 144 -7.06 -24.87 15.58
N LEU A 145 -6.63 -24.29 14.44
CA LEU A 145 -7.44 -24.21 13.23
C LEU A 145 -7.54 -25.54 12.48
N GLU A 146 -6.54 -26.42 12.63
CA GLU A 146 -6.54 -27.77 12.03
C GLU A 146 -7.44 -28.73 12.80
N GLU A 147 -7.37 -28.70 14.13
CA GLU A 147 -8.11 -29.55 15.04
C GLU A 147 -8.91 -28.71 16.07
N PRO A 148 -9.91 -27.94 15.61
CA PRO A 148 -10.67 -27.07 16.49
C PRO A 148 -11.60 -27.88 17.40
N PRO A 149 -11.77 -27.49 18.69
CA PRO A 149 -12.81 -28.04 19.53
C PRO A 149 -14.20 -27.83 18.91
N ARG A 150 -15.10 -28.78 19.03
CA ARG A 150 -16.45 -28.74 18.40
C ARG A 150 -17.28 -27.51 18.79
N HIS A 151 -17.03 -26.94 19.95
CA HIS A 151 -17.72 -25.76 20.48
C HIS A 151 -17.07 -24.45 20.08
N ALA A 152 -15.89 -24.46 19.45
CA ALA A 152 -15.15 -23.26 19.10
C ALA A 152 -15.41 -22.83 17.65
N ILE A 153 -15.68 -21.54 17.47
CA ILE A 153 -15.82 -20.92 16.16
C ILE A 153 -14.89 -19.69 16.11
N PHE A 154 -14.07 -19.63 15.07
CA PHE A 154 -13.16 -18.51 14.85
C PHE A 154 -13.68 -17.64 13.73
N ILE A 155 -13.70 -16.32 13.92
CA ILE A 155 -14.05 -15.34 12.91
C ILE A 155 -12.89 -14.37 12.79
N LEU A 156 -12.09 -14.55 11.75
CA LEU A 156 -10.94 -13.74 11.46
C LEU A 156 -11.37 -12.59 10.53
N ALA A 157 -10.99 -11.36 10.81
CA ALA A 157 -11.24 -10.23 9.93
C ALA A 157 -9.92 -9.58 9.48
N THR A 158 -9.85 -9.18 8.22
CA THR A 158 -8.66 -8.53 7.67
C THR A 158 -9.01 -7.51 6.59
N THR A 159 -8.24 -6.44 6.55
CA THR A 159 -8.26 -5.49 5.42
C THR A 159 -7.33 -5.93 4.28
N GLU A 160 -6.37 -6.82 4.55
CA GLU A 160 -5.32 -7.20 3.61
C GLU A 160 -5.24 -8.73 3.44
N LYS A 161 -6.12 -9.28 2.59
CA LYS A 161 -6.19 -10.71 2.28
C LYS A 161 -4.86 -11.28 1.79
N HIS A 162 -4.11 -10.51 1.02
CA HIS A 162 -2.83 -10.94 0.44
C HIS A 162 -1.71 -11.15 1.46
N LYS A 163 -1.83 -10.59 2.67
CA LYS A 163 -0.88 -10.81 3.78
C LYS A 163 -1.18 -12.08 4.58
N ILE A 164 -2.34 -12.71 4.37
CA ILE A 164 -2.72 -13.92 5.10
C ILE A 164 -2.03 -15.14 4.48
N LEU A 165 -1.48 -15.99 5.34
CA LEU A 165 -0.79 -17.19 4.93
C LEU A 165 -1.75 -18.15 4.17
N PRO A 166 -1.32 -18.79 3.06
CA PRO A 166 -2.12 -19.76 2.33
C PRO A 166 -2.60 -20.93 3.20
N THR A 167 -1.83 -21.29 4.23
CA THR A 167 -2.19 -22.32 5.21
C THR A 167 -3.42 -21.96 6.04
N ILE A 168 -3.65 -20.67 6.34
CA ILE A 168 -4.87 -20.18 7.00
C ILE A 168 -6.02 -20.13 6.00
N LEU A 169 -5.78 -19.58 4.78
CA LEU A 169 -6.79 -19.47 3.74
C LEU A 169 -7.45 -20.82 3.41
N SER A 170 -6.67 -21.91 3.39
CA SER A 170 -7.18 -23.26 3.10
C SER A 170 -8.05 -23.87 4.20
N ARG A 171 -8.04 -23.30 5.41
CA ARG A 171 -8.78 -23.79 6.60
C ARG A 171 -9.96 -22.92 6.98
N CYS A 172 -10.10 -21.77 6.34
CA CYS A 172 -11.18 -20.83 6.61
C CYS A 172 -12.19 -20.77 5.48
N GLN A 173 -13.47 -20.62 5.82
CA GLN A 173 -14.47 -20.22 4.85
C GLN A 173 -14.35 -18.73 4.61
N ILE A 174 -14.01 -18.34 3.36
CA ILE A 174 -13.68 -16.95 3.00
C ILE A 174 -14.94 -16.22 2.57
N TYR A 175 -15.13 -15.00 3.09
CA TYR A 175 -16.18 -14.07 2.73
C TYR A 175 -15.55 -12.74 2.34
N ASP A 176 -15.70 -12.35 1.08
CA ASP A 176 -15.16 -11.09 0.56
C ASP A 176 -16.24 -10.00 0.64
N PHE A 177 -15.98 -8.97 1.47
CA PHE A 177 -16.80 -7.79 1.62
C PHE A 177 -16.47 -6.78 0.53
N ASN A 178 -17.49 -6.32 -0.18
CA ASN A 178 -17.35 -5.31 -1.20
C ASN A 178 -17.39 -3.90 -0.62
N ARG A 179 -16.87 -2.92 -1.36
CA ARG A 179 -17.12 -1.51 -1.10
C ARG A 179 -18.61 -1.25 -1.19
N ILE A 180 -19.12 -0.40 -0.31
CA ILE A 180 -20.52 0.02 -0.33
C ILE A 180 -20.67 1.04 -1.46
N SER A 181 -21.75 0.93 -2.23
CA SER A 181 -22.02 1.86 -3.32
C SER A 181 -22.27 3.29 -2.78
N VAL A 182 -21.98 4.29 -3.60
CA VAL A 182 -22.23 5.69 -3.25
C VAL A 182 -23.73 5.90 -2.97
N GLU A 183 -24.60 5.29 -3.76
CA GLU A 183 -26.05 5.35 -3.60
C GLU A 183 -26.52 4.79 -2.26
N ASP A 184 -26.07 3.57 -1.90
CA ASP A 184 -26.40 2.95 -0.60
C ASP A 184 -25.88 3.78 0.57
N THR A 185 -24.69 4.39 0.41
CA THR A 185 -24.10 5.26 1.43
C THR A 185 -24.91 6.54 1.61
N VAL A 186 -25.30 7.22 0.52
CA VAL A 186 -26.16 8.42 0.56
C VAL A 186 -27.50 8.11 1.20
N ASN A 187 -28.13 6.99 0.82
CA ASN A 187 -29.43 6.57 1.39
C ASN A 187 -29.30 6.34 2.90
N HIS A 188 -28.23 5.72 3.36
CA HIS A 188 -27.98 5.50 4.78
C HIS A 188 -27.68 6.81 5.52
N LEU A 189 -26.87 7.70 4.96
CA LEU A 189 -26.61 9.03 5.53
C LEU A 189 -27.88 9.87 5.62
N SER A 190 -28.75 9.82 4.61
CA SER A 190 -30.06 10.48 4.62
C SER A 190 -30.97 9.94 5.73
N TYR A 191 -30.97 8.61 5.92
CA TYR A 191 -31.69 7.99 7.05
C TYR A 191 -31.16 8.49 8.40
N VAL A 192 -29.82 8.55 8.57
CA VAL A 192 -29.20 9.04 9.81
C VAL A 192 -29.52 10.52 10.02
N ALA A 193 -29.41 11.36 8.99
CA ALA A 193 -29.76 12.78 9.06
C ALA A 193 -31.21 12.99 9.51
N SER A 194 -32.14 12.21 8.94
CA SER A 194 -33.57 12.26 9.33
C SER A 194 -33.79 11.86 10.79
N LYS A 195 -33.05 10.88 11.31
CA LYS A 195 -33.12 10.42 12.71
C LYS A 195 -32.54 11.44 13.69
N GLU A 196 -31.50 12.17 13.29
CA GLU A 196 -30.87 13.23 14.11
C GLU A 196 -31.58 14.61 13.94
N GLY A 197 -32.60 14.72 13.06
CA GLY A 197 -33.27 15.98 12.78
C GLY A 197 -32.38 16.99 12.03
N ILE A 198 -31.40 16.52 11.26
CA ILE A 198 -30.46 17.34 10.53
C ILE A 198 -30.97 17.54 9.10
N SER A 199 -30.96 18.80 8.63
CA SER A 199 -31.21 19.12 7.23
C SER A 199 -29.96 18.92 6.39
N ALA A 200 -30.03 18.06 5.38
CA ALA A 200 -28.89 17.76 4.52
C ALA A 200 -29.28 17.73 3.05
N GLU A 201 -28.55 18.47 2.21
CA GLU A 201 -28.73 18.43 0.76
C GLU A 201 -28.22 17.08 0.20
N PRO A 202 -28.94 16.43 -0.74
CA PRO A 202 -28.51 15.16 -1.33
C PRO A 202 -27.14 15.23 -1.99
N GLU A 203 -26.82 16.37 -2.59
CA GLU A 203 -25.51 16.61 -3.23
C GLU A 203 -24.38 16.69 -2.21
N ALA A 204 -24.64 17.27 -1.05
CA ALA A 204 -23.71 17.30 0.08
C ALA A 204 -23.41 15.89 0.60
N LEU A 205 -24.46 15.07 0.78
CA LEU A 205 -24.31 13.68 1.19
C LEU A 205 -23.56 12.83 0.15
N ASN A 206 -23.74 13.14 -1.13
CA ASN A 206 -22.98 12.47 -2.21
C ASN A 206 -21.48 12.75 -2.11
N VAL A 207 -21.06 14.00 -1.84
CA VAL A 207 -19.65 14.35 -1.62
C VAL A 207 -19.06 13.59 -0.43
N ILE A 208 -19.82 13.49 0.67
CA ILE A 208 -19.38 12.71 1.85
C ILE A 208 -19.21 11.23 1.48
N ALA A 209 -20.17 10.65 0.75
CA ALA A 209 -20.12 9.25 0.33
C ALA A 209 -18.93 8.95 -0.59
N MET A 210 -18.65 9.83 -1.55
CA MET A 210 -17.48 9.72 -2.43
C MET A 210 -16.17 9.81 -1.64
N LYS A 211 -16.07 10.75 -0.69
CA LYS A 211 -14.87 10.93 0.15
C LYS A 211 -14.60 9.72 1.05
N ALA A 212 -15.64 9.00 1.44
CA ALA A 212 -15.58 7.80 2.29
C ALA A 212 -15.11 6.54 1.54
N ASP A 213 -15.04 6.58 0.21
CA ASP A 213 -14.53 5.48 -0.64
C ASP A 213 -15.14 4.11 -0.30
N GLY A 214 -16.47 4.07 -0.09
CA GLY A 214 -17.23 2.86 0.18
C GLY A 214 -17.11 2.33 1.62
N GLY A 215 -16.52 3.09 2.55
CA GLY A 215 -16.45 2.75 3.98
C GLY A 215 -17.55 3.44 4.79
N MET A 216 -18.61 2.75 5.22
CA MET A 216 -19.71 3.34 6.01
C MET A 216 -19.24 3.97 7.32
N ARG A 217 -18.26 3.36 8.00
CA ARG A 217 -17.68 3.92 9.23
C ARG A 217 -17.05 5.28 8.99
N ASP A 218 -16.30 5.40 7.89
CA ASP A 218 -15.60 6.62 7.53
C ASP A 218 -16.62 7.67 7.04
N ALA A 219 -17.67 7.27 6.30
CA ALA A 219 -18.77 8.13 5.89
C ALA A 219 -19.50 8.76 7.09
N LEU A 220 -19.84 7.96 8.10
CA LEU A 220 -20.50 8.45 9.33
C LEU A 220 -19.57 9.35 10.16
N SER A 221 -18.26 9.06 10.18
CA SER A 221 -17.30 9.92 10.87
C SER A 221 -17.13 11.28 10.19
N ILE A 222 -17.09 11.30 8.86
CA ILE A 222 -17.06 12.52 8.05
C ILE A 222 -18.39 13.29 8.24
N PHE A 223 -19.52 12.59 8.26
CA PHE A 223 -20.82 13.18 8.52
C PHE A 223 -20.85 13.91 9.86
N ASP A 224 -20.40 13.27 10.95
CA ASP A 224 -20.32 13.88 12.27
C ASP A 224 -19.42 15.12 12.29
N GLN A 225 -18.30 15.08 11.59
CA GLN A 225 -17.39 16.22 11.45
C GLN A 225 -18.10 17.40 10.77
N VAL A 226 -18.81 17.14 9.68
CA VAL A 226 -19.56 18.17 8.94
C VAL A 226 -20.71 18.72 9.77
N VAL A 227 -21.47 17.88 10.46
CA VAL A 227 -22.55 18.30 11.38
C VAL A 227 -22.00 19.23 12.45
N SER A 228 -20.87 18.88 13.06
CA SER A 228 -20.25 19.70 14.09
C SER A 228 -19.79 21.06 13.57
N PHE A 229 -19.35 21.13 12.31
CA PHE A 229 -18.96 22.37 11.66
C PHE A 229 -20.14 23.24 11.27
N THR A 230 -21.24 22.64 10.78
CA THR A 230 -22.38 23.36 10.20
C THR A 230 -23.48 23.69 11.21
N GLY A 231 -23.43 23.10 12.40
CA GLY A 231 -24.49 23.25 13.40
C GLY A 231 -25.81 22.61 13.00
N GLY A 232 -25.83 21.62 12.08
CA GLY A 232 -27.00 20.84 11.72
C GLY A 232 -27.71 21.22 10.39
N ASN A 233 -27.12 22.15 9.62
CA ASN A 233 -27.60 22.44 8.25
C ASN A 233 -26.48 22.14 7.25
N ILE A 234 -26.55 20.98 6.62
CA ILE A 234 -25.50 20.49 5.72
C ILE A 234 -25.82 20.92 4.28
N THR A 235 -25.09 21.93 3.79
CA THR A 235 -25.17 22.37 2.39
C THR A 235 -23.95 21.87 1.61
N TYR A 236 -24.07 21.75 0.29
CA TYR A 236 -22.98 21.36 -0.61
C TYR A 236 -21.72 22.19 -0.36
N LYS A 237 -21.88 23.53 -0.28
CA LYS A 237 -20.77 24.46 -0.08
C LYS A 237 -20.07 24.23 1.27
N SER A 238 -20.83 24.04 2.35
CA SER A 238 -20.25 23.82 3.69
C SER A 238 -19.45 22.51 3.76
N VAL A 239 -19.88 21.47 3.03
CA VAL A 239 -19.13 20.20 2.95
C VAL A 239 -17.83 20.37 2.18
N ILE A 240 -17.84 21.05 1.05
CA ILE A 240 -16.65 21.34 0.24
C ILE A 240 -15.63 22.11 1.08
N ASP A 241 -16.05 23.16 1.76
CA ASP A 241 -15.18 23.99 2.59
C ASP A 241 -14.60 23.21 3.80
N ASN A 242 -15.43 22.37 4.46
CA ASN A 242 -14.98 21.59 5.62
C ASN A 242 -14.05 20.44 5.26
N LEU A 243 -14.38 19.69 4.20
CA LEU A 243 -13.60 18.51 3.81
C LEU A 243 -12.37 18.85 2.96
N ASN A 244 -12.15 20.13 2.69
CA ASN A 244 -11.09 20.59 1.79
C ASN A 244 -11.09 19.82 0.47
N VAL A 245 -12.28 19.66 -0.13
CA VAL A 245 -12.47 19.05 -1.44
C VAL A 245 -12.50 20.16 -2.48
N LEU A 246 -11.78 20.01 -3.55
CA LEU A 246 -11.82 21.00 -4.63
C LEU A 246 -13.16 20.90 -5.36
N ASP A 247 -13.88 22.03 -5.44
CA ASP A 247 -15.18 22.11 -6.12
C ASP A 247 -15.03 21.74 -7.61
N TYR A 248 -15.96 20.96 -8.13
CA TYR A 248 -16.07 20.62 -9.55
C TYR A 248 -16.07 21.85 -10.47
N GLU A 249 -16.58 22.98 -9.96
CA GLU A 249 -16.61 24.25 -10.68
C GLU A 249 -15.23 24.69 -11.20
N TYR A 250 -14.17 24.47 -10.41
CA TYR A 250 -12.80 24.77 -10.85
C TYR A 250 -12.37 23.93 -12.04
N TYR A 251 -12.71 22.65 -12.05
CA TYR A 251 -12.36 21.76 -13.16
C TYR A 251 -13.19 22.05 -14.43
N PHE A 252 -14.46 22.39 -14.28
CA PHE A 252 -15.29 22.82 -15.40
C PHE A 252 -14.75 24.09 -16.04
N ARG A 253 -14.47 25.12 -15.25
CA ARG A 253 -13.89 26.38 -15.72
C ARG A 253 -12.52 26.18 -16.36
N LEU A 254 -11.67 25.32 -15.75
CA LEU A 254 -10.35 25.02 -16.26
C LEU A 254 -10.43 24.33 -17.64
N THR A 255 -11.36 23.40 -17.81
CA THR A 255 -11.58 22.72 -19.10
C THR A 255 -12.09 23.70 -20.15
N ASP A 256 -12.98 24.63 -19.80
CA ASP A 256 -13.41 25.70 -20.70
C ASP A 256 -12.24 26.62 -21.12
N CYS A 257 -11.32 26.93 -20.18
CA CYS A 257 -10.08 27.67 -20.51
C CYS A 257 -9.20 26.88 -21.46
N PHE A 258 -9.06 25.57 -21.30
CA PHE A 258 -8.28 24.73 -22.22
C PHE A 258 -8.90 24.66 -23.61
N LEU A 259 -10.21 24.50 -23.70
CA LEU A 259 -10.92 24.51 -24.99
C LEU A 259 -10.80 25.85 -25.72
N ALA A 260 -10.75 26.95 -24.98
CA ALA A 260 -10.56 28.29 -25.50
C ALA A 260 -9.08 28.69 -25.68
N ASN A 261 -8.12 27.79 -25.37
CA ASN A 261 -6.67 28.05 -25.38
C ASN A 261 -6.24 29.25 -24.54
N LYS A 262 -6.90 29.50 -23.40
CA LYS A 262 -6.59 30.59 -22.48
C LYS A 262 -5.63 30.13 -21.39
N VAL A 263 -4.34 30.01 -21.73
CA VAL A 263 -3.29 29.54 -20.83
C VAL A 263 -3.18 30.40 -19.58
N SER A 264 -3.23 31.74 -19.72
CA SER A 264 -3.11 32.67 -18.60
C SER A 264 -4.21 32.48 -17.55
N ASP A 265 -5.46 32.30 -18.01
CA ASP A 265 -6.61 32.10 -17.12
C ASP A 265 -6.51 30.76 -16.38
N ALA A 266 -6.03 29.70 -17.07
CA ALA A 266 -5.79 28.40 -16.45
C ALA A 266 -4.73 28.44 -15.35
N LEU A 267 -3.63 29.18 -15.56
CA LEU A 267 -2.58 29.37 -14.56
C LEU A 267 -3.07 30.21 -13.36
N LEU A 268 -3.90 31.25 -13.60
CA LEU A 268 -4.51 32.02 -12.52
C LEU A 268 -5.47 31.17 -11.68
N LEU A 269 -6.31 30.33 -12.32
CA LEU A 269 -7.18 29.40 -11.61
C LEU A 269 -6.37 28.42 -10.75
N PHE A 270 -5.27 27.90 -11.27
CA PHE A 270 -4.39 27.03 -10.49
C PHE A 270 -3.76 27.77 -9.30
N ASN A 271 -3.32 29.00 -9.49
CA ASN A 271 -2.80 29.82 -8.41
C ASN A 271 -3.87 30.08 -7.32
N ASP A 272 -5.13 30.31 -7.70
CA ASP A 272 -6.23 30.46 -6.75
C ASP A 272 -6.46 29.19 -5.93
N VAL A 273 -6.34 28.02 -6.58
CA VAL A 273 -6.43 26.71 -5.89
C VAL A 273 -5.31 26.55 -4.87
N LEU A 274 -4.06 26.89 -5.23
CA LEU A 274 -2.93 26.87 -4.31
C LEU A 274 -3.10 27.83 -3.14
N ASN A 275 -3.60 29.06 -3.39
CA ASN A 275 -3.86 30.05 -2.36
C ASN A 275 -4.95 29.63 -1.35
N LYS A 276 -5.87 28.74 -1.76
CA LYS A 276 -6.85 28.11 -0.88
C LYS A 276 -6.27 26.95 -0.06
N GLY A 277 -4.99 26.61 -0.22
CA GLY A 277 -4.28 25.58 0.54
C GLY A 277 -4.38 24.18 -0.03
N PHE A 278 -4.87 24.00 -1.27
CA PHE A 278 -4.89 22.70 -1.92
C PHE A 278 -3.50 22.28 -2.41
N ASP A 279 -3.17 20.99 -2.28
CA ASP A 279 -1.94 20.44 -2.84
C ASP A 279 -2.08 20.19 -4.36
N GLY A 280 -1.00 20.48 -5.08
CA GLY A 280 -0.95 20.28 -6.53
C GLY A 280 -1.11 18.82 -6.97
N SER A 281 -0.75 17.83 -6.15
CA SER A 281 -0.99 16.42 -6.44
C SER A 281 -2.49 16.10 -6.47
N HIS A 282 -3.21 16.51 -5.43
CA HIS A 282 -4.67 16.33 -5.38
C HIS A 282 -5.39 17.07 -6.52
N PHE A 283 -4.88 18.25 -6.90
CA PHE A 283 -5.42 19.00 -8.02
C PHE A 283 -5.25 18.24 -9.35
N ILE A 284 -4.05 17.71 -9.65
CA ILE A 284 -3.78 16.97 -10.89
C ILE A 284 -4.55 15.63 -10.94
N THR A 285 -4.59 14.89 -9.82
CA THR A 285 -5.37 13.65 -9.73
C THR A 285 -6.86 13.92 -9.96
N GLY A 286 -7.40 15.00 -9.36
CA GLY A 286 -8.77 15.44 -9.58
C GLY A 286 -9.04 15.88 -11.02
N LEU A 287 -8.11 16.59 -11.66
CA LEU A 287 -8.21 16.99 -13.06
C LEU A 287 -8.20 15.77 -14.00
N SER A 288 -7.36 14.78 -13.71
CA SER A 288 -7.34 13.51 -14.47
C SER A 288 -8.67 12.76 -14.34
N SER A 289 -9.23 12.71 -13.13
CA SER A 289 -10.56 12.12 -12.88
C SER A 289 -11.67 12.89 -13.61
N HIS A 290 -11.60 14.22 -13.63
CA HIS A 290 -12.56 15.06 -14.35
C HIS A 290 -12.53 14.78 -15.86
N PHE A 291 -11.36 14.64 -16.49
CA PHE A 291 -11.28 14.27 -17.91
C PHE A 291 -11.82 12.86 -18.18
N ARG A 292 -11.59 11.92 -17.27
CA ARG A 292 -12.19 10.58 -17.34
C ARG A 292 -13.71 10.67 -17.28
N ASP A 293 -14.26 11.49 -16.40
CA ASP A 293 -15.70 11.65 -16.23
C ASP A 293 -16.34 12.35 -17.43
N LEU A 294 -15.64 13.32 -18.06
CA LEU A 294 -16.05 13.89 -19.34
C LEU A 294 -16.05 12.84 -20.46
N LEU A 295 -15.07 11.94 -20.48
CA LEU A 295 -15.03 10.85 -21.47
C LEU A 295 -16.20 9.88 -21.28
N VAL A 296 -16.48 9.49 -20.05
CA VAL A 296 -17.61 8.62 -19.67
C VAL A 296 -18.95 9.32 -19.96
N GLY A 297 -19.04 10.62 -19.71
CA GLY A 297 -20.25 11.43 -19.97
C GLY A 297 -20.59 11.62 -21.44
N LYS A 298 -19.71 11.24 -22.35
CA LYS A 298 -19.90 11.40 -23.79
C LYS A 298 -20.89 10.40 -24.40
N ASP A 299 -20.93 9.20 -23.85
CA ASP A 299 -21.81 8.12 -24.29
C ASP A 299 -22.95 7.92 -23.28
N PRO A 300 -24.22 7.97 -23.68
CA PRO A 300 -25.36 7.72 -22.80
C PRO A 300 -25.33 6.35 -22.12
N VAL A 301 -24.71 5.34 -22.74
CA VAL A 301 -24.61 3.99 -22.18
C VAL A 301 -23.68 3.94 -20.96
N THR A 302 -22.68 4.81 -20.92
CA THR A 302 -21.69 4.86 -19.83
C THR A 302 -22.05 5.84 -18.71
N LEU A 303 -23.13 6.62 -18.84
CA LEU A 303 -23.59 7.57 -17.82
C LEU A 303 -23.82 6.96 -16.42
N PRO A 304 -24.30 5.71 -16.27
CA PRO A 304 -24.42 5.08 -14.96
C PRO A 304 -23.09 4.91 -14.22
N LEU A 305 -21.95 5.00 -14.93
CA LEU A 305 -20.61 4.93 -14.32
C LEU A 305 -20.16 6.26 -13.69
N LEU A 306 -20.95 7.34 -13.88
CA LEU A 306 -20.70 8.63 -13.20
C LEU A 306 -21.35 8.59 -11.81
N GLU A 307 -20.51 8.51 -10.80
CA GLU A 307 -20.91 8.49 -9.38
C GLU A 307 -21.14 9.89 -8.81
N VAL A 308 -21.74 10.80 -9.59
CA VAL A 308 -21.98 12.19 -9.21
C VAL A 308 -23.48 12.51 -9.11
N GLY A 309 -23.82 13.57 -8.39
CA GLY A 309 -25.21 14.05 -8.26
C GLY A 309 -25.84 14.40 -9.61
N ALA A 310 -27.17 14.43 -9.66
CA ALA A 310 -27.91 14.60 -10.91
C ALA A 310 -27.61 15.93 -11.64
N SER A 311 -27.48 17.04 -10.90
CA SER A 311 -27.16 18.36 -11.46
C SER A 311 -25.74 18.41 -12.06
N ILE A 312 -24.78 17.83 -11.36
CA ILE A 312 -23.38 17.74 -11.80
C ILE A 312 -23.28 16.82 -13.04
N ARG A 313 -24.03 15.71 -13.06
CA ARG A 313 -24.09 14.78 -14.20
C ARG A 313 -24.55 15.48 -15.48
N GLN A 314 -25.57 16.32 -15.40
CA GLN A 314 -26.04 17.10 -16.55
C GLN A 314 -24.94 18.04 -17.08
N ARG A 315 -24.22 18.73 -16.20
CA ARG A 315 -23.10 19.60 -16.58
C ARG A 315 -21.97 18.82 -17.23
N TYR A 316 -21.65 17.61 -16.75
CA TYR A 316 -20.69 16.74 -17.40
C TYR A 316 -21.10 16.36 -18.81
N GLN A 317 -22.39 16.06 -19.06
CA GLN A 317 -22.90 15.78 -20.38
C GLN A 317 -22.76 16.99 -21.32
N GLU A 318 -23.13 18.18 -20.88
CA GLU A 318 -23.04 19.41 -21.67
C GLU A 318 -21.59 19.74 -22.04
N GLN A 319 -20.66 19.67 -21.11
CA GLN A 319 -19.25 19.94 -21.40
C GLN A 319 -18.59 18.80 -22.19
N ALA A 320 -18.94 17.54 -21.95
CA ALA A 320 -18.45 16.39 -22.69
C ALA A 320 -18.72 16.52 -24.20
N GLN A 321 -19.92 17.05 -24.60
CA GLN A 321 -20.24 17.29 -25.99
C GLN A 321 -19.26 18.27 -26.66
N LYS A 322 -18.77 19.27 -25.92
CA LYS A 322 -17.82 20.28 -26.40
C LYS A 322 -16.38 19.76 -26.51
N CYS A 323 -16.04 18.70 -25.79
CA CYS A 323 -14.66 18.19 -25.74
C CYS A 323 -14.39 17.17 -26.86
N PRO A 324 -13.39 17.35 -27.73
CA PRO A 324 -12.96 16.32 -28.68
C PRO A 324 -12.36 15.10 -28.00
N LEU A 325 -12.66 13.88 -28.50
CA LEU A 325 -12.08 12.65 -27.94
C LEU A 325 -10.53 12.63 -27.92
N PRO A 326 -9.83 13.04 -29.00
CA PRO A 326 -8.37 13.08 -29.01
C PRO A 326 -7.78 14.02 -27.93
N PHE A 327 -8.48 15.14 -27.64
CA PHE A 327 -8.11 16.06 -26.57
C PHE A 327 -8.18 15.37 -25.21
N LEU A 328 -9.29 14.70 -24.89
CA LEU A 328 -9.48 14.02 -23.59
C LEU A 328 -8.41 12.94 -23.36
N TYR A 329 -8.10 12.11 -24.37
CA TYR A 329 -7.07 11.08 -24.25
C TYR A 329 -5.67 11.67 -24.02
N LYS A 330 -5.29 12.72 -24.78
CA LYS A 330 -3.99 13.37 -24.61
C LYS A 330 -3.90 14.10 -23.28
N ALA A 331 -4.96 14.78 -22.86
CA ALA A 331 -5.02 15.49 -21.58
C ALA A 331 -4.89 14.53 -20.39
N MET A 332 -5.63 13.41 -20.39
CA MET A 332 -5.49 12.37 -19.34
C MET A 332 -4.08 11.80 -19.29
N LYS A 333 -3.45 11.56 -20.45
CA LYS A 333 -2.08 11.07 -20.52
C LYS A 333 -1.10 12.05 -19.87
N LEU A 334 -1.18 13.34 -20.21
CA LEU A 334 -0.33 14.38 -19.63
C LEU A 334 -0.55 14.52 -18.12
N CYS A 335 -1.79 14.47 -17.64
CA CYS A 335 -2.09 14.51 -16.22
C CYS A 335 -1.52 13.30 -15.48
N ASN A 336 -1.62 12.09 -16.05
CA ASN A 336 -1.06 10.87 -15.47
C ASN A 336 0.49 10.92 -15.43
N GLU A 337 1.14 11.41 -16.49
CA GLU A 337 2.59 11.61 -16.50
C GLU A 337 3.03 12.63 -15.44
N CYS A 338 2.26 13.70 -15.23
CA CYS A 338 2.49 14.67 -14.17
C CYS A 338 2.39 14.03 -12.78
N ASP A 339 1.35 13.26 -12.52
CA ASP A 339 1.12 12.61 -11.21
C ASP A 339 2.24 11.61 -10.87
N LEU A 340 2.65 10.78 -11.83
CA LEU A 340 3.78 9.86 -11.66
C LEU A 340 5.08 10.59 -11.32
N ASN A 341 5.34 11.73 -11.97
CA ASN A 341 6.56 12.52 -11.79
C ASN A 341 6.49 13.47 -10.59
N TYR A 342 5.31 13.71 -10.01
CA TYR A 342 5.09 14.69 -8.95
C TYR A 342 5.95 14.44 -7.70
N ARG A 343 6.11 13.16 -7.30
CA ARG A 343 6.92 12.79 -6.13
C ARG A 343 8.41 12.98 -6.34
N ILE A 344 8.88 12.83 -7.58
CA ILE A 344 10.30 12.86 -7.93
C ILE A 344 10.76 14.29 -8.24
N SER A 345 9.83 15.14 -8.71
CA SER A 345 10.13 16.53 -9.10
C SER A 345 10.55 17.38 -7.91
N LYS A 346 11.63 18.13 -8.09
CA LYS A 346 12.10 19.13 -7.12
C LYS A 346 11.22 20.39 -7.10
N ASN A 347 10.67 20.80 -8.24
CA ASN A 347 9.77 21.93 -8.36
C ASN A 347 8.39 21.45 -8.79
N LYS A 348 7.58 21.07 -7.82
CA LYS A 348 6.24 20.52 -8.00
C LYS A 348 5.29 21.50 -8.69
N ARG A 349 5.36 22.79 -8.31
CA ARG A 349 4.53 23.85 -8.89
C ARG A 349 4.80 24.00 -10.39
N LEU A 350 6.06 24.12 -10.78
CA LEU A 350 6.44 24.26 -12.19
C LEU A 350 6.01 23.05 -13.02
N LEU A 351 6.09 21.84 -12.46
CA LEU A 351 5.65 20.62 -13.17
C LEU A 351 4.16 20.69 -13.51
N VAL A 352 3.33 21.11 -12.54
CA VAL A 352 1.88 21.27 -12.77
C VAL A 352 1.61 22.38 -13.80
N GLU A 353 2.24 23.55 -13.64
CA GLU A 353 2.09 24.69 -14.56
C GLU A 353 2.45 24.28 -16.01
N LEU A 354 3.56 23.56 -16.21
CA LEU A 354 3.95 23.04 -17.53
C LEU A 354 2.90 22.07 -18.10
N THR A 355 2.34 21.20 -17.27
CA THR A 355 1.29 20.27 -17.70
C THR A 355 0.04 21.02 -18.13
N LEU A 356 -0.39 22.04 -17.38
CA LEU A 356 -1.55 22.87 -17.75
C LEU A 356 -1.32 23.61 -19.07
N ILE A 357 -0.12 24.14 -19.29
CA ILE A 357 0.26 24.77 -20.57
C ILE A 357 0.18 23.76 -21.72
N GLN A 358 0.73 22.56 -21.54
CA GLN A 358 0.69 21.51 -22.55
C GLN A 358 -0.74 21.08 -22.87
N VAL A 359 -1.60 20.91 -21.85
CA VAL A 359 -3.01 20.56 -22.04
C VAL A 359 -3.76 21.65 -22.82
N ALA A 360 -3.52 22.92 -22.49
CA ALA A 360 -4.14 24.04 -23.21
C ALA A 360 -3.71 24.13 -24.67
N GLN A 361 -2.48 23.74 -24.99
CA GLN A 361 -1.95 23.75 -26.36
C GLN A 361 -2.48 22.59 -27.23
N LEU A 362 -3.07 21.53 -26.65
CA LEU A 362 -3.64 20.42 -27.40
C LEU A 362 -4.77 20.86 -28.36
N THR A 363 -5.44 21.96 -28.06
CA THR A 363 -6.53 22.50 -28.89
C THR A 363 -6.03 23.30 -30.10
N THR A 364 -4.76 23.74 -30.11
CA THR A 364 -4.14 24.47 -31.22
C THR A 364 -3.55 23.56 -32.31
N GLU A 365 -3.34 22.27 -32.01
CA GLU A 365 -2.78 21.30 -32.98
C GLU A 365 -3.81 20.76 -34.01
N GLY A 366 -5.06 21.23 -33.95
CA GLY A 366 -6.16 20.71 -34.80
C GLY A 366 -6.22 21.21 -36.23
N ASP A 367 -5.48 22.25 -36.61
CA ASP A 367 -5.61 22.88 -37.92
C ASP A 367 -4.52 22.52 -38.97
N ASP A 368 -3.53 21.70 -38.60
CA ASP A 368 -2.46 21.31 -39.55
C ASP A 368 -2.41 19.80 -39.80
N VAL A 369 -3.43 19.23 -40.44
CA VAL A 369 -3.34 17.91 -41.07
C VAL A 369 -3.46 18.04 -42.57
N SER A 370 -2.40 18.53 -43.21
CA SER A 370 -2.09 18.17 -44.60
C SER A 370 -0.60 18.38 -44.88
N GLY A 371 0.15 17.26 -45.04
CA GLY A 371 1.42 17.21 -45.71
C GLY A 371 2.69 17.16 -44.85
N GLY A 372 3.21 15.97 -44.75
CA GLY A 372 4.48 15.51 -44.26
C GLY A 372 5.65 16.48 -44.15
N ARG A 373 6.15 16.56 -42.97
CA ARG A 373 7.53 16.77 -42.47
C ARG A 373 7.41 17.30 -41.05
N SER A 374 8.05 16.65 -40.08
CA SER A 374 8.07 17.09 -38.68
C SER A 374 8.47 18.57 -38.57
N PRO A 375 7.59 19.46 -38.07
CA PRO A 375 8.00 20.83 -37.82
C PRO A 375 8.81 20.88 -36.53
N LYS A 376 9.92 21.59 -36.53
CA LYS A 376 10.58 22.09 -35.33
C LYS A 376 9.52 22.84 -34.52
N GLN A 377 9.31 22.43 -33.28
CA GLN A 377 8.42 23.11 -32.34
C GLN A 377 8.88 24.57 -32.18
N THR A 378 8.19 25.47 -32.81
CA THR A 378 8.37 26.90 -32.57
C THR A 378 7.40 27.27 -31.47
N ILE A 379 7.93 27.50 -30.28
CA ILE A 379 7.16 27.99 -29.13
C ILE A 379 6.64 29.37 -29.49
N LYS A 380 5.33 29.52 -29.71
CA LYS A 380 4.71 30.84 -29.85
C LYS A 380 4.72 31.53 -28.46
N PRO A 381 5.05 32.83 -28.39
CA PRO A 381 5.05 33.52 -27.09
C PRO A 381 3.66 33.52 -26.48
N VAL A 382 3.57 33.01 -25.25
CA VAL A 382 2.32 32.80 -24.50
C VAL A 382 1.73 34.12 -23.98
N PHE A 383 2.50 35.20 -24.04
CA PHE A 383 2.08 36.52 -23.57
C PHE A 383 2.07 37.50 -24.73
N SER A 384 0.88 37.93 -25.15
CA SER A 384 0.71 39.12 -25.99
C SER A 384 0.86 40.36 -25.10
N GLN A 385 1.93 41.11 -25.30
CA GLN A 385 2.03 42.43 -24.74
C GLN A 385 0.93 43.35 -25.32
N PRO A 386 0.24 44.18 -24.53
CA PRO A 386 -0.67 45.16 -25.06
C PRO A 386 0.15 46.15 -25.92
N ALA A 387 -0.21 46.28 -27.17
CA ALA A 387 0.40 47.20 -28.12
C ALA A 387 0.20 48.63 -27.62
N ALA A 388 1.31 49.28 -27.28
CA ALA A 388 1.33 50.74 -27.09
C ALA A 388 1.02 51.45 -28.40
N ALA A 389 0.03 52.33 -28.33
CA ALA A 389 -0.38 53.18 -29.44
C ALA A 389 0.80 54.07 -29.86
N GLN A 390 1.18 54.05 -31.14
CA GLN A 390 1.98 55.08 -31.76
C GLN A 390 1.20 55.76 -32.90
N PRO A 391 1.42 57.08 -33.10
CA PRO A 391 0.55 57.89 -33.93
C PRO A 391 0.89 57.82 -35.44
N SER A 392 -0.15 58.07 -36.21
CA SER A 392 -0.18 58.19 -37.65
C SER A 392 0.85 59.15 -38.24
N GLN A 393 1.54 58.74 -39.30
CA GLN A 393 2.06 59.67 -40.30
C GLN A 393 1.83 59.15 -41.69
N VAL A 394 1.50 60.14 -42.53
CA VAL A 394 0.87 60.19 -43.85
C VAL A 394 1.81 59.74 -44.97
N ALA A 395 1.19 59.08 -45.95
CA ALA A 395 1.41 58.98 -47.39
C ALA A 395 2.70 59.49 -48.05
N SER A 396 3.24 58.70 -48.95
CA SER A 396 3.48 59.18 -50.35
C SER A 396 3.72 57.98 -51.31
N ASP A 397 3.10 58.14 -52.44
CA ASP A 397 3.08 57.35 -53.68
C ASP A 397 4.47 57.00 -54.24
N SER A 398 4.58 55.89 -54.93
CA SER A 398 4.86 55.83 -56.36
C SER A 398 5.06 54.38 -56.86
N SER A 399 4.14 54.00 -57.70
CA SER A 399 4.17 53.22 -58.95
C SER A 399 5.52 52.66 -59.41
N VAL A 400 5.49 51.42 -59.99
CA VAL A 400 5.68 51.01 -61.36
C VAL A 400 5.76 49.48 -61.48
N GLN A 401 4.81 48.90 -62.10
CA GLN A 401 4.72 47.87 -63.20
C GLN A 401 6.03 47.09 -63.52
N GLN A 402 5.98 45.79 -63.58
CA GLN A 402 5.83 44.95 -64.76
C GLN A 402 6.01 43.47 -64.50
N ALA A 403 5.03 42.68 -64.90
CA ALA A 403 5.17 41.29 -65.33
C ALA A 403 5.51 41.26 -66.82
N PRO A 404 5.63 40.14 -67.57
CA PRO A 404 5.64 38.71 -67.22
C PRO A 404 6.67 37.91 -68.09
N VAL A 405 6.49 36.61 -68.16
CA VAL A 405 6.66 35.73 -69.37
C VAL A 405 7.52 34.47 -69.18
N HIS A 406 6.83 33.35 -69.29
CA HIS A 406 7.10 32.05 -69.95
C HIS A 406 8.43 31.30 -69.69
N SER A 407 8.42 30.03 -69.49
CA SER A 407 7.96 28.94 -70.39
C SER A 407 8.17 27.57 -69.72
N SER A 408 7.17 26.72 -69.81
CA SER A 408 7.36 25.26 -69.87
C SER A 408 7.86 24.89 -71.26
N PRO A 409 8.30 23.67 -71.60
CA PRO A 409 7.57 22.42 -71.42
C PRO A 409 8.40 21.11 -71.36
N ALA A 410 7.66 20.06 -71.01
CA ALA A 410 7.60 18.72 -71.59
C ALA A 410 8.73 17.71 -71.29
N SER A 411 8.41 16.63 -70.85
CA SER A 411 7.85 15.32 -71.27
C SER A 411 8.95 14.26 -71.18
N VAL A 412 8.79 13.01 -70.84
CA VAL A 412 8.00 11.94 -71.45
C VAL A 412 8.20 10.67 -70.57
N THR A 413 7.11 9.95 -70.32
CA THR A 413 6.88 8.49 -70.34
C THR A 413 7.92 7.53 -69.71
N ALA A 414 7.59 6.41 -69.21
CA ALA A 414 6.43 5.50 -69.31
C ALA A 414 6.60 4.34 -68.28
N ASN A 415 5.46 3.82 -67.85
CA ASN A 415 5.08 2.41 -67.73
C ASN A 415 6.05 1.41 -67.04
N VAL A 416 5.61 0.62 -66.09
CA VAL A 416 4.74 -0.58 -66.26
C VAL A 416 4.46 -1.20 -64.90
N THR A 417 3.21 -1.37 -64.55
CA THR A 417 2.67 -2.42 -63.66
C THR A 417 2.69 -3.77 -64.41
N PRO A 418 2.46 -4.96 -63.87
CA PRO A 418 1.53 -5.29 -62.78
C PRO A 418 1.87 -6.53 -61.92
N ASN A 419 1.13 -6.61 -60.81
CA ASN A 419 0.34 -7.80 -60.42
C ASN A 419 1.00 -9.07 -59.90
N ARG A 420 0.65 -9.46 -58.64
CA ARG A 420 -0.11 -10.68 -58.32
C ARG A 420 -0.24 -10.92 -56.83
N GLN A 421 -1.46 -10.85 -56.33
CA GLN A 421 -1.98 -11.74 -55.30
C GLN A 421 -2.16 -13.15 -55.89
N PRO A 422 -2.23 -14.20 -55.10
CA PRO A 422 -3.48 -14.80 -54.65
C PRO A 422 -3.43 -15.19 -53.17
N GLN A 423 -4.46 -14.93 -52.37
CA GLN A 423 -5.73 -15.63 -52.13
C GLN A 423 -5.64 -17.12 -51.77
N MET A 424 -6.21 -17.35 -50.56
CA MET A 424 -7.04 -18.49 -50.09
C MET A 424 -6.35 -19.83 -49.83
N ALA A 425 -6.64 -20.51 -48.70
CA ALA A 425 -7.92 -21.06 -48.24
C ALA A 425 -7.73 -21.60 -46.79
N THR A 426 -8.61 -21.24 -45.86
CA THR A 426 -9.70 -22.05 -45.28
C THR A 426 -9.47 -23.56 -45.15
N THR A 427 -9.53 -24.05 -43.91
CA THR A 427 -10.51 -25.08 -43.46
C THR A 427 -10.12 -25.56 -42.05
N ALA A 428 -10.96 -25.25 -41.04
CA ALA A 428 -11.93 -26.20 -40.42
C ALA A 428 -11.35 -27.18 -39.41
N ARG A 429 -11.82 -27.01 -38.20
CA ARG A 429 -12.06 -28.01 -37.14
C ARG A 429 -12.80 -29.24 -37.73
N PRO A 430 -12.78 -30.44 -37.10
CA PRO A 430 -13.48 -30.65 -35.83
C PRO A 430 -12.98 -31.82 -34.91
N VAL A 431 -13.46 -31.72 -33.66
CA VAL A 431 -14.18 -32.71 -32.82
C VAL A 431 -13.45 -33.99 -32.33
N SER A 432 -13.48 -34.09 -30.99
CA SER A 432 -13.37 -35.32 -30.17
C SER A 432 -14.35 -36.40 -30.62
N PRO A 433 -14.17 -37.69 -30.24
CA PRO A 433 -14.76 -38.18 -29.02
C PRO A 433 -14.03 -39.34 -28.26
N SER A 434 -14.32 -39.35 -26.98
CA SER A 434 -14.70 -40.44 -26.05
C SER A 434 -14.48 -41.90 -26.46
N ALA A 435 -14.05 -42.67 -25.48
CA ALA A 435 -14.66 -43.85 -24.89
C ALA A 435 -13.63 -44.93 -24.51
N THR A 436 -13.58 -45.20 -23.25
CA THR A 436 -14.11 -46.34 -22.47
C THR A 436 -13.31 -47.64 -22.46
N ASN A 437 -13.14 -48.09 -21.22
CA ASN A 437 -13.15 -49.48 -20.74
C ASN A 437 -11.88 -50.33 -20.97
N THR A 438 -11.43 -51.16 -20.11
CA THR A 438 -11.92 -51.87 -18.92
C THR A 438 -10.80 -52.81 -18.42
N THR A 439 -10.78 -52.97 -17.08
CA THR A 439 -10.51 -54.26 -16.36
C THR A 439 -9.23 -55.05 -16.64
N SER A 440 -8.46 -55.36 -15.67
CA SER A 440 -8.52 -56.52 -14.80
C SER A 440 -7.16 -57.01 -14.29
N SER A 441 -7.17 -57.28 -13.03
CA SER A 441 -6.58 -58.40 -12.31
C SER A 441 -5.05 -58.48 -12.11
N ALA A 442 -4.76 -58.59 -10.83
CA ALA A 442 -3.57 -59.13 -10.16
C ALA A 442 -3.29 -60.61 -10.58
N PRO A 443 -2.23 -61.30 -10.14
CA PRO A 443 -1.60 -61.25 -8.82
C PRO A 443 -0.06 -61.47 -8.77
N LEU A 444 0.45 -61.35 -7.53
CA LEU A 444 1.77 -61.69 -6.95
C LEU A 444 2.35 -63.06 -7.33
N PRO A 445 3.67 -63.34 -7.17
CA PRO A 445 4.30 -63.56 -5.88
C PRO A 445 5.78 -63.06 -5.73
N GLY A 446 6.20 -62.62 -4.60
CA GLY A 446 6.95 -63.31 -3.53
C GLY A 446 8.45 -63.48 -3.78
N ALA A 447 9.25 -62.81 -2.94
CA ALA A 447 10.42 -63.37 -2.28
C ALA A 447 11.28 -62.27 -1.68
N GLY A 448 11.56 -62.33 -0.41
CA GLY A 448 12.86 -62.45 0.13
C GLY A 448 13.32 -61.24 0.94
N ILE A 449 13.13 -61.23 2.24
CA ILE A 449 13.80 -60.41 3.25
C ILE A 449 15.16 -61.04 3.55
N PRO A 450 16.22 -60.25 3.79
CA PRO A 450 17.00 -60.52 4.96
C PRO A 450 17.08 -59.33 5.92
N SER A 451 16.84 -59.63 7.16
CA SER A 451 17.06 -58.82 8.36
C SER A 451 18.55 -58.44 8.51
N VAL A 452 18.82 -57.19 8.81
CA VAL A 452 20.07 -56.79 9.40
C VAL A 452 19.81 -56.01 10.68
N ALA A 453 20.53 -56.41 11.70
CA ALA A 453 20.45 -56.12 13.11
C ALA A 453 20.39 -54.64 13.49
N LYS A 454 19.61 -54.36 14.53
CA LYS A 454 19.62 -53.16 15.36
C LYS A 454 20.96 -53.05 16.12
N GLU A 455 21.75 -52.04 15.85
CA GLU A 455 22.70 -51.52 16.80
C GLU A 455 22.10 -50.30 17.53
N GLU A 456 21.89 -50.49 18.82
CA GLU A 456 21.48 -49.43 19.76
C GLU A 456 22.66 -48.51 20.00
N ARG A 457 22.64 -47.30 19.47
CA ARG A 457 23.49 -46.20 19.93
C ARG A 457 22.86 -45.53 21.15
N LYS A 458 23.46 -45.77 22.31
CA LYS A 458 23.17 -45.06 23.56
C LYS A 458 23.52 -43.58 23.41
N VAL A 459 22.54 -42.73 23.56
CA VAL A 459 22.69 -41.29 23.69
C VAL A 459 23.09 -40.95 25.13
N PRO A 460 24.14 -40.19 25.40
CA PRO A 460 24.48 -39.81 26.76
C PRO A 460 23.51 -38.73 27.27
N VAL A 461 22.84 -39.04 28.38
CA VAL A 461 22.00 -38.09 29.11
C VAL A 461 22.89 -37.09 29.82
N MET A 462 22.90 -35.85 29.37
CA MET A 462 23.47 -34.72 30.10
C MET A 462 22.58 -34.36 31.29
N LYS A 463 23.10 -34.53 32.47
CA LYS A 463 22.51 -34.00 33.70
C LYS A 463 22.62 -32.48 33.68
N MET A 464 21.51 -31.78 33.61
CA MET A 464 21.43 -30.35 33.90
C MET A 464 21.71 -30.12 35.40
N SER A 465 22.89 -29.61 35.70
CA SER A 465 23.19 -29.02 36.99
C SER A 465 22.80 -27.55 37.00
N SER A 466 22.00 -27.19 37.96
CA SER A 466 21.43 -25.86 38.23
C SER A 466 22.47 -24.74 38.22
N LEU A 467 22.28 -23.75 37.32
CA LEU A 467 22.89 -22.43 37.41
C LEU A 467 22.00 -21.53 38.27
N GLY A 468 22.20 -21.62 39.58
CA GLY A 468 21.66 -20.65 40.55
C GLY A 468 22.70 -19.56 40.78
N VAL A 469 22.45 -18.35 40.31
CA VAL A 469 23.27 -17.17 40.59
C VAL A 469 22.92 -16.66 41.99
N SER A 470 23.87 -16.72 42.94
CA SER A 470 23.70 -16.23 44.30
C SER A 470 24.12 -14.75 44.40
N ILE A 471 23.19 -13.88 44.76
CA ILE A 471 23.35 -12.41 44.87
C ILE A 471 24.14 -11.95 46.11
N LYS A 472 24.71 -12.85 46.91
CA LYS A 472 25.28 -12.47 48.23
C LYS A 472 26.82 -12.41 48.38
N ASN A 473 27.62 -12.66 47.32
CA ASN A 473 29.08 -12.54 47.52
C ASN A 473 29.84 -12.33 46.20
N PRO A 474 30.17 -11.08 45.78
CA PRO A 474 30.81 -10.82 44.48
C PRO A 474 32.33 -11.11 44.41
N GLN A 475 32.96 -11.53 45.49
CA GLN A 475 34.44 -11.74 45.47
C GLN A 475 34.89 -13.17 45.18
N ARG A 476 33.95 -14.13 45.02
CA ARG A 476 34.32 -15.54 44.77
C ARG A 476 34.28 -15.95 43.32
N ASP A 477 33.72 -15.09 42.44
CA ASP A 477 33.51 -15.44 41.05
C ASP A 477 34.67 -15.01 40.12
N GLN A 478 35.66 -14.26 40.62
CA GLN A 478 36.82 -13.87 39.81
C GLN A 478 37.92 -14.96 39.74
N ALA A 479 37.87 -15.97 40.59
CA ALA A 479 38.85 -17.08 40.55
C ALA A 479 38.45 -18.26 39.64
N ALA A 480 37.18 -18.32 39.18
CA ALA A 480 36.66 -19.41 38.36
C ALA A 480 36.70 -19.14 36.85
N GLN A 481 37.02 -17.91 36.43
CA GLN A 481 37.08 -17.55 34.99
C GLN A 481 38.42 -17.79 34.30
N ASN A 482 39.43 -18.25 35.03
CA ASN A 482 40.78 -18.49 34.47
C ASN A 482 41.19 -19.96 34.27
N ALA A 483 40.26 -20.90 34.37
CA ALA A 483 40.59 -22.30 34.10
C ALA A 483 39.50 -22.93 33.22
N THR A 484 39.93 -23.27 32.04
CA THR A 484 39.33 -24.13 30.98
C THR A 484 38.99 -23.40 29.69
N VAL A 485 40.00 -23.02 28.95
CA VAL A 485 39.93 -23.03 27.48
C VAL A 485 40.45 -24.40 27.03
N ALA A 486 39.51 -25.31 26.80
CA ALA A 486 39.83 -26.58 26.16
C ALA A 486 40.19 -26.31 24.69
N HIS A 487 41.42 -26.59 24.32
CA HIS A 487 41.92 -26.61 22.95
C HIS A 487 41.12 -27.64 22.13
N VAL A 488 40.28 -27.14 21.21
CA VAL A 488 39.82 -27.91 20.06
C VAL A 488 40.99 -27.93 19.05
N PRO A 489 41.44 -29.08 18.53
CA PRO A 489 42.52 -29.10 17.58
C PRO A 489 42.09 -28.42 16.28
N ARG A 490 42.69 -27.28 15.99
CA ARG A 490 42.57 -26.55 14.74
C ARG A 490 43.21 -27.37 13.64
N VAL A 491 42.43 -27.78 12.65
CA VAL A 491 42.97 -28.34 11.41
C VAL A 491 43.87 -27.27 10.79
N GLN A 492 45.16 -27.52 10.77
CA GLN A 492 46.17 -26.68 10.12
C GLN A 492 45.91 -26.75 8.62
N GLN A 493 45.33 -25.68 8.06
CA GLN A 493 45.34 -25.46 6.63
C GLN A 493 46.80 -25.11 6.22
N PRO A 494 47.27 -25.57 5.05
CA PRO A 494 48.62 -25.23 4.60
C PRO A 494 48.76 -23.71 4.51
N GLU A 495 49.86 -23.19 5.04
CA GLU A 495 50.21 -21.76 4.98
C GLU A 495 50.26 -21.32 3.52
N GLN A 496 49.29 -20.54 3.09
CA GLN A 496 49.25 -19.88 1.79
C GLN A 496 49.54 -18.40 2.02
N ASP A 497 50.62 -17.89 1.47
CA ASP A 497 51.07 -16.49 1.59
C ASP A 497 50.91 -15.77 0.23
N SER A 498 49.72 -15.73 -0.33
CA SER A 498 49.45 -14.98 -1.57
C SER A 498 49.41 -13.48 -1.28
N ASN A 499 50.10 -12.69 -2.11
CA ASN A 499 49.97 -11.23 -2.03
C ASN A 499 48.59 -10.80 -2.53
N PHE A 500 47.92 -9.92 -1.78
CA PHE A 500 46.64 -9.34 -2.15
C PHE A 500 46.71 -7.81 -2.10
N ASN A 501 45.81 -7.15 -2.80
CA ASN A 501 45.76 -5.70 -2.86
C ASN A 501 44.44 -5.17 -2.19
N GLU A 502 44.36 -3.87 -2.05
CA GLU A 502 43.24 -3.21 -1.43
C GLU A 502 41.92 -3.44 -2.21
N ARG A 503 41.99 -3.68 -3.52
CA ARG A 503 40.81 -3.97 -4.35
C ARG A 503 40.23 -5.36 -4.05
N ASP A 504 41.11 -6.35 -3.90
CA ASP A 504 40.75 -7.73 -3.58
C ASP A 504 40.12 -7.79 -2.18
N LEU A 505 40.71 -7.07 -1.21
CA LEU A 505 40.19 -6.94 0.15
C LEU A 505 38.81 -6.32 0.15
N ASN A 506 38.62 -5.21 -0.56
CA ASN A 506 37.31 -4.55 -0.65
C ASN A 506 36.25 -5.41 -1.35
N TYR A 507 36.65 -6.20 -2.37
CA TYR A 507 35.74 -7.11 -3.06
C TYR A 507 35.20 -8.18 -2.11
N TYR A 508 36.07 -8.91 -1.41
CA TYR A 508 35.64 -9.96 -0.48
C TYR A 508 34.97 -9.41 0.79
N TRP A 509 35.31 -8.20 1.20
CA TRP A 509 34.61 -7.47 2.25
C TRP A 509 33.12 -7.22 1.89
N GLN A 510 32.85 -6.76 0.67
CA GLN A 510 31.50 -6.54 0.19
C GLN A 510 30.73 -7.85 -0.04
N GLU A 511 31.43 -8.89 -0.52
CA GLU A 511 30.84 -10.22 -0.68
C GLU A 511 30.37 -10.78 0.67
N TYR A 512 31.18 -10.69 1.72
CA TYR A 512 30.81 -11.11 3.06
C TYR A 512 29.64 -10.31 3.63
N ALA A 513 29.63 -9.00 3.43
CA ALA A 513 28.51 -8.14 3.85
C ALA A 513 27.17 -8.58 3.21
N GLY A 514 27.20 -9.11 1.98
CA GLY A 514 26.03 -9.66 1.30
C GLY A 514 25.56 -11.03 1.81
N GLN A 515 26.43 -11.78 2.50
CA GLN A 515 26.15 -13.13 3.01
C GLN A 515 25.66 -13.13 4.48
N LEU A 516 25.72 -11.98 5.17
CA LEU A 516 25.29 -11.87 6.56
C LEU A 516 23.79 -12.17 6.72
N PRO A 517 23.38 -12.89 7.80
CA PRO A 517 21.98 -13.23 8.06
C PRO A 517 21.11 -11.98 8.29
N LYS A 518 19.80 -12.12 8.07
CA LYS A 518 18.82 -11.02 8.19
C LYS A 518 18.79 -10.37 9.58
N GLU A 519 19.26 -11.06 10.59
CA GLU A 519 19.37 -10.54 11.97
C GLU A 519 20.49 -9.51 12.11
N GLN A 520 21.49 -9.55 11.24
CA GLN A 520 22.66 -8.67 11.25
C GLN A 520 22.64 -7.60 10.13
N VAL A 521 21.47 -7.26 9.60
CA VAL A 521 21.31 -6.25 8.52
C VAL A 521 21.94 -4.89 8.87
N ALA A 522 21.93 -4.50 10.13
CA ALA A 522 22.55 -3.25 10.58
C ALA A 522 24.07 -3.25 10.35
N ILE A 523 24.72 -4.37 10.66
CA ILE A 523 26.17 -4.54 10.46
C ILE A 523 26.49 -4.67 8.97
N ALA A 524 25.71 -5.43 8.21
CA ALA A 524 25.86 -5.55 6.77
C ALA A 524 25.79 -4.18 6.05
N LYS A 525 24.84 -3.34 6.41
CA LYS A 525 24.73 -1.97 5.87
C LYS A 525 25.90 -1.07 6.26
N ARG A 526 26.43 -1.22 7.48
CA ARG A 526 27.64 -0.50 7.91
C ARG A 526 28.85 -0.98 7.12
N MET A 527 29.02 -2.28 6.90
CA MET A 527 30.11 -2.84 6.09
C MET A 527 30.08 -2.33 4.65
N GLN A 528 28.91 -2.14 4.06
CA GLN A 528 28.77 -1.58 2.70
C GLN A 528 29.25 -0.11 2.59
N VAL A 529 29.19 0.64 3.69
CA VAL A 529 29.61 2.05 3.74
C VAL A 529 31.08 2.20 4.14
N LEU A 530 31.55 1.36 5.06
CA LEU A 530 32.92 1.34 5.56
C LEU A 530 33.85 0.66 4.56
N ARG A 531 35.03 1.23 4.35
CA ARG A 531 36.08 0.64 3.51
C ARG A 531 37.25 0.25 4.39
N PRO A 532 37.70 -1.02 4.35
CA PRO A 532 38.89 -1.44 5.01
C PRO A 532 40.12 -0.79 4.34
N VAL A 533 41.04 -0.28 5.13
CA VAL A 533 42.27 0.36 4.68
C VAL A 533 43.46 -0.53 5.05
N LEU A 534 44.30 -0.88 4.07
CA LEU A 534 45.53 -1.67 4.29
C LEU A 534 46.59 -0.80 4.97
N LEU A 535 47.16 -1.33 6.07
CA LEU A 535 48.31 -0.73 6.72
C LEU A 535 49.62 -1.16 6.03
N ASN A 536 50.70 -0.42 6.28
CA ASN A 536 52.00 -0.54 5.58
C ASN A 536 52.64 -1.97 5.54
N ASN A 537 52.07 -2.92 6.27
CA ASN A 537 52.55 -4.33 6.30
C ASN A 537 51.83 -5.27 5.33
N SER A 538 51.03 -4.79 4.39
CA SER A 538 50.24 -5.54 3.38
C SER A 538 49.43 -6.74 3.88
N THR A 539 49.46 -7.08 5.17
CA THR A 539 48.72 -8.19 5.79
C THR A 539 47.74 -7.74 6.87
N THR A 540 47.89 -6.50 7.39
CA THR A 540 46.99 -5.94 8.40
C THR A 540 46.15 -4.85 7.79
N PHE A 541 44.83 -4.90 8.03
CA PHE A 541 43.92 -3.84 7.62
C PHE A 541 43.13 -3.28 8.80
N GLU A 542 42.80 -2.01 8.71
CA GLU A 542 42.07 -1.29 9.73
C GLU A 542 40.69 -0.85 9.22
N ILE A 543 39.69 -0.96 10.08
CA ILE A 543 38.40 -0.29 9.87
C ILE A 543 38.23 0.77 10.94
N VAL A 544 37.74 1.96 10.52
CA VAL A 544 37.44 3.08 11.41
C VAL A 544 35.94 3.14 11.58
N VAL A 545 35.46 3.06 12.83
CA VAL A 545 34.04 3.08 13.20
C VAL A 545 33.72 4.31 14.03
N ASP A 546 32.47 4.76 13.99
CA ASP A 546 32.04 6.04 14.54
C ASP A 546 31.88 6.06 16.07
N ASN A 547 31.64 4.88 16.70
CA ASN A 547 31.36 4.79 18.12
C ASN A 547 31.78 3.43 18.73
N GLU A 548 31.90 3.39 20.05
CA GLU A 548 32.29 2.19 20.80
C GLU A 548 31.33 1.01 20.66
N ILE A 549 30.02 1.28 20.45
CA ILE A 549 29.02 0.22 20.27
C ILE A 549 29.27 -0.51 18.96
N ALA A 550 29.49 0.25 17.88
CA ALA A 550 29.86 -0.33 16.59
C ALA A 550 31.20 -1.09 16.66
N ALA A 551 32.17 -0.58 17.43
CA ALA A 551 33.45 -1.28 17.62
C ALA A 551 33.24 -2.64 18.31
N LYS A 552 32.37 -2.74 19.31
CA LYS A 552 32.02 -4.01 19.97
C LYS A 552 31.32 -4.98 19.03
N ASP A 553 30.36 -4.48 18.23
CA ASP A 553 29.65 -5.31 17.23
C ASP A 553 30.63 -5.91 16.21
N PHE A 554 31.54 -5.10 15.68
CA PHE A 554 32.58 -5.60 14.75
C PHE A 554 33.61 -6.51 15.42
N THR A 555 33.97 -6.24 16.68
CA THR A 555 34.92 -7.08 17.43
C THR A 555 34.38 -8.50 17.61
N ALA A 556 33.06 -8.65 17.82
CA ALA A 556 32.43 -9.97 17.93
C ALA A 556 32.51 -10.77 16.61
N LEU A 557 32.54 -10.10 15.46
CA LEU A 557 32.62 -10.72 14.11
C LEU A 557 34.05 -10.95 13.61
N ILE A 558 35.05 -10.39 14.28
CA ILE A 558 36.46 -10.51 13.83
C ILE A 558 36.87 -11.95 13.54
N PRO A 559 36.62 -12.96 14.41
CA PRO A 559 37.07 -14.32 14.17
C PRO A 559 36.51 -14.93 12.87
N GLU A 560 35.20 -14.80 12.67
CA GLU A 560 34.50 -15.37 11.51
C GLU A 560 34.90 -14.66 10.22
N LEU A 561 34.98 -13.33 10.25
CA LEU A 561 35.36 -12.51 9.12
C LEU A 561 36.83 -12.70 8.72
N GLN A 562 37.76 -12.81 9.69
CA GLN A 562 39.14 -13.09 9.41
C GLN A 562 39.35 -14.48 8.79
N ASP A 563 38.66 -15.49 9.31
CA ASP A 563 38.75 -16.84 8.75
C ASP A 563 38.19 -16.89 7.32
N TYR A 564 37.08 -16.17 7.04
CA TYR A 564 36.56 -16.02 5.70
C TYR A 564 37.56 -15.33 4.74
N LEU A 565 38.11 -14.18 5.16
CA LEU A 565 39.03 -13.39 4.35
C LEU A 565 40.35 -14.16 4.12
N ARG A 566 40.89 -14.89 5.12
CA ARG A 566 42.08 -15.76 4.98
C ARG A 566 41.86 -16.83 3.93
N GLY A 567 40.68 -17.46 3.93
CA GLY A 567 40.33 -18.48 2.94
C GLY A 567 40.21 -17.90 1.52
N ARG A 568 39.57 -16.75 1.38
CA ARG A 568 39.36 -16.12 0.06
C ARG A 568 40.61 -15.46 -0.52
N LEU A 569 41.38 -14.77 0.31
CA LEU A 569 42.63 -14.09 -0.07
C LEU A 569 43.82 -15.05 -0.15
N LYS A 570 43.64 -16.30 0.29
CA LYS A 570 44.73 -17.33 0.36
C LYS A 570 45.95 -16.81 1.10
N ASN A 571 45.74 -16.10 2.20
CA ASN A 571 46.79 -15.56 3.04
C ASN A 571 46.46 -15.75 4.52
N SER A 572 47.25 -16.58 5.20
CA SER A 572 47.05 -16.94 6.61
C SER A 572 47.37 -15.80 7.59
N LYS A 573 48.13 -14.79 7.14
CA LYS A 573 48.64 -13.67 7.96
C LYS A 573 47.72 -12.46 8.00
N VAL A 574 46.49 -12.54 7.42
CA VAL A 574 45.55 -11.45 7.41
C VAL A 574 45.02 -11.18 8.83
N VAL A 575 45.18 -9.93 9.30
CA VAL A 575 44.76 -9.47 10.61
C VAL A 575 43.89 -8.21 10.44
N MET A 576 42.73 -8.21 11.10
CA MET A 576 41.80 -7.08 11.14
C MET A 576 41.96 -6.33 12.46
N THR A 577 42.01 -5.02 12.39
CA THR A 577 41.96 -4.12 13.54
C THR A 577 40.76 -3.17 13.42
N VAL A 578 40.09 -2.91 14.55
CA VAL A 578 38.96 -1.98 14.64
C VAL A 578 39.38 -0.81 15.48
N ARG A 579 39.25 0.41 14.93
CA ARG A 579 39.58 1.65 15.64
C ARG A 579 38.32 2.56 15.68
N VAL A 580 38.10 3.18 16.82
CA VAL A 580 37.09 4.24 16.94
C VAL A 580 37.68 5.55 16.42
N SER A 581 36.93 6.29 15.60
CA SER A 581 37.37 7.55 15.01
C SER A 581 37.71 8.59 16.09
N ALA A 582 38.80 9.33 15.89
CA ALA A 582 39.10 10.47 16.74
C ALA A 582 38.13 11.65 16.43
N PRO A 583 37.85 12.55 17.40
CA PRO A 583 36.90 13.64 17.23
C PRO A 583 37.19 14.60 16.06
N THR A 584 38.39 14.55 15.52
CA THR A 584 38.86 15.37 14.38
C THR A 584 38.72 14.68 13.01
N GLU A 585 38.41 13.40 12.97
CA GLU A 585 38.26 12.65 11.71
C GLU A 585 36.85 12.74 11.16
N THR A 586 36.71 13.12 9.90
CA THR A 586 35.41 13.17 9.22
C THR A 586 34.99 11.80 8.77
N VAL A 587 34.23 11.09 9.59
CA VAL A 587 33.58 9.84 9.20
C VAL A 587 32.26 10.15 8.48
N ARG A 588 31.92 9.37 7.44
CA ARG A 588 30.66 9.56 6.71
C ARG A 588 29.48 9.27 7.64
N ALA A 589 28.68 10.30 7.96
CA ALA A 589 27.46 10.16 8.74
C ALA A 589 26.45 9.25 8.04
N VAL A 590 26.02 8.18 8.71
CA VAL A 590 25.11 7.16 8.18
C VAL A 590 23.65 7.48 8.54
N GLY A 591 23.42 8.03 9.73
CA GLY A 591 22.09 8.38 10.25
C GLY A 591 21.64 9.81 9.96
N ARG A 592 20.30 10.05 10.01
CA ARG A 592 19.75 11.40 9.86
C ARG A 592 20.17 12.31 11.00
N VAL A 593 20.20 11.81 12.23
CA VAL A 593 20.63 12.53 13.43
C VAL A 593 22.09 12.93 13.33
N GLU A 594 22.97 12.02 12.90
CA GLU A 594 24.40 12.27 12.71
C GLU A 594 24.66 13.29 11.61
N LYS A 595 23.90 13.21 10.49
CA LYS A 595 23.95 14.23 9.44
C LYS A 595 23.55 15.61 9.95
N PHE A 596 22.50 15.68 10.77
CA PHE A 596 22.10 16.93 11.38
C PHE A 596 23.17 17.48 12.33
N GLN A 597 23.78 16.63 13.17
CA GLN A 597 24.88 17.02 14.04
C GLN A 597 26.09 17.56 13.26
N MET A 598 26.48 16.89 12.16
CA MET A 598 27.55 17.39 11.29
C MET A 598 27.18 18.72 10.62
N MET A 599 25.92 18.91 10.23
CA MET A 599 25.45 20.16 9.63
C MET A 599 25.39 21.28 10.68
N SER A 600 24.96 20.98 11.90
CA SER A 600 24.91 21.97 13.01
C SER A 600 26.30 22.39 13.49
N GLN A 601 27.30 21.51 13.43
CA GLN A 601 28.71 21.89 13.67
C GLN A 601 29.26 22.86 12.61
N LYS A 602 28.79 22.74 11.35
CA LYS A 602 29.16 23.67 10.28
C LYS A 602 28.37 24.96 10.30
N ASN A 603 27.15 24.94 10.81
CA ASN A 603 26.28 26.10 10.88
C ASN A 603 25.46 26.09 12.17
N GLN A 604 25.84 26.86 13.17
CA GLN A 604 25.17 26.97 14.46
C GLN A 604 23.72 27.46 14.38
N ALA A 605 23.35 28.19 13.32
CA ALA A 605 21.97 28.64 13.10
C ALA A 605 20.97 27.48 12.95
N LEU A 606 21.43 26.26 12.59
CA LEU A 606 20.58 25.08 12.52
C LEU A 606 20.13 24.58 13.89
N MET A 607 20.93 24.79 14.94
CA MET A 607 20.53 24.48 16.32
C MET A 607 19.46 25.44 16.80
N GLN A 608 19.65 26.74 16.55
CA GLN A 608 18.64 27.76 16.90
C GLN A 608 17.33 27.53 16.15
N LEU A 609 17.39 27.19 14.87
CA LEU A 609 16.21 26.86 14.07
C LEU A 609 15.46 25.63 14.62
N LYS A 610 16.19 24.62 15.09
CA LYS A 610 15.59 23.45 15.73
C LYS A 610 14.87 23.83 17.03
N GLU A 611 15.46 24.67 17.86
CA GLU A 611 14.90 25.11 19.14
C GLU A 611 13.70 26.06 18.95
N GLU A 612 13.79 27.03 18.06
CA GLU A 612 12.72 28.01 17.80
C GLU A 612 11.48 27.39 17.15
N PHE A 613 11.65 26.38 16.29
CA PHE A 613 10.54 25.71 15.59
C PHE A 613 10.16 24.36 16.18
N GLY A 614 10.79 23.92 17.28
CA GLY A 614 10.49 22.64 17.94
C GLY A 614 10.62 21.42 17.01
N LEU A 615 11.62 21.43 16.08
CA LEU A 615 11.75 20.38 15.07
C LEU A 615 12.30 19.08 15.66
N GLU A 616 11.58 17.98 15.48
CA GLU A 616 12.02 16.63 15.80
C GLU A 616 12.64 15.94 14.58
N LEU A 617 13.72 15.19 14.81
CA LEU A 617 14.43 14.44 13.76
C LEU A 617 13.89 13.00 13.72
N TYR A 618 13.03 12.71 12.78
CA TYR A 618 12.51 11.37 12.52
C TYR A 618 13.34 10.58 11.49
#